data_b30d792665352b354e53316e8d8edf49
#
_entry.id   b30d792665352b354e53316e8d8edf49
#
_cell.length_a   1.000
_cell.length_b   1.000
_cell.length_c   1.000
_cell.angle_alpha   90.00
_cell.angle_beta   90.00
_cell.angle_gamma   90.00
#
_symmetry.space_group_name_H-M   'P 1'
#
loop_
_entity.id
_entity.type
_entity.pdbx_description
1 polymer ?
#
loop_
_entity_poly.entity_id
_entity_poly.type
_entity_poly.pdbx_seq_one_letter_code
_entity_poly.pdbx_strand_id
1 'polypeptide(L)'
;MINLEKILCPIDFSEYSKETLKYAVSFAMKDEATLFLLHVIDMRTFEDDLEAIRVKQIKDEITKQHKSRLLDYVTKEIRNDIKIEALVVQGIPFVEIIDISKKNKIDMIVMGSHGRTGIAHIMLGSVAEKVARKAPCPVLIVKQPGRKFAIP
;
A
#
# COMPACT_ATOMS: atom_id res chain seq x y z
N MET A 1 22.98 -0.73 14.03
CA MET A 1 21.57 -1.10 14.16
C MET A 1 20.78 -0.43 13.03
N ILE A 2 19.83 -1.11 12.41
CA ILE A 2 19.01 -0.49 11.37
C ILE A 2 17.94 0.34 12.08
N ASN A 3 17.81 1.60 11.71
CA ASN A 3 16.76 2.50 12.16
C ASN A 3 15.90 2.89 10.95
N LEU A 4 14.58 2.75 11.04
CA LEU A 4 13.66 3.08 9.98
C LEU A 4 13.12 4.49 10.21
N GLU A 5 13.30 5.38 9.24
CA GLU A 5 12.76 6.75 9.29
C GLU A 5 11.44 6.86 8.48
N LYS A 6 11.33 6.05 7.43
CA LYS A 6 10.21 6.09 6.48
C LYS A 6 9.77 4.70 6.06
N ILE A 7 8.53 4.39 6.35
CA ILE A 7 7.91 3.10 6.01
C ILE A 7 6.77 3.34 5.02
N LEU A 8 6.72 2.58 3.93
CA LEU A 8 5.63 2.62 2.95
C LEU A 8 4.73 1.40 3.14
N CYS A 9 3.43 1.64 3.28
CA CYS A 9 2.41 0.60 3.36
C CYS A 9 1.38 0.80 2.23
N PRO A 10 1.48 0.05 1.13
CA PRO A 10 0.46 0.03 0.09
C PRO A 10 -0.85 -0.59 0.61
N ILE A 11 -1.96 0.08 0.35
CA ILE A 11 -3.32 -0.31 0.78
C ILE A 11 -4.22 -0.46 -0.44
N ASP A 12 -4.86 -1.61 -0.59
CA ASP A 12 -5.83 -1.89 -1.66
C ASP A 12 -7.28 -1.95 -1.16
N PHE A 13 -7.51 -1.61 0.10
CA PHE A 13 -8.79 -1.67 0.81
C PHE A 13 -9.39 -3.07 0.97
N SER A 14 -8.63 -4.13 0.74
CA SER A 14 -9.02 -5.49 1.11
C SER A 14 -8.96 -5.68 2.63
N GLU A 15 -9.62 -6.73 3.14
CA GLU A 15 -9.51 -7.12 4.54
C GLU A 15 -8.05 -7.44 4.94
N TYR A 16 -7.26 -7.89 3.98
CA TYR A 16 -5.85 -8.21 4.16
C TYR A 16 -4.96 -6.99 4.40
N SER A 17 -5.36 -5.83 3.87
CA SER A 17 -4.69 -4.55 4.12
C SER A 17 -4.71 -4.16 5.59
N LYS A 18 -5.75 -4.53 6.33
CA LYS A 18 -5.84 -4.24 7.78
C LYS A 18 -4.77 -4.96 8.58
N GLU A 19 -4.52 -6.23 8.26
CA GLU A 19 -3.47 -7.00 8.94
C GLU A 19 -2.08 -6.46 8.59
N THR A 20 -1.85 -6.15 7.33
CA THR A 20 -0.61 -5.53 6.86
C THR A 20 -0.34 -4.19 7.58
N LEU A 21 -1.38 -3.38 7.75
CA LEU A 21 -1.30 -2.08 8.43
C LEU A 21 -0.85 -2.22 9.89
N LYS A 22 -1.29 -3.26 10.62
CA LYS A 22 -0.86 -3.50 12.00
C LYS A 22 0.65 -3.65 12.11
N TYR A 23 1.27 -4.39 11.18
CA TYR A 23 2.73 -4.53 11.12
C TYR A 23 3.40 -3.19 10.82
N ALA A 24 2.94 -2.48 9.80
CA ALA A 24 3.50 -1.19 9.42
C ALA A 24 3.43 -0.17 10.56
N VAL A 25 2.31 -0.08 11.25
CA VAL A 25 2.11 0.78 12.44
C VAL A 25 3.06 0.38 13.56
N SER A 26 3.19 -0.93 13.86
CA SER A 26 4.07 -1.43 14.92
C SER A 26 5.54 -1.05 14.69
N PHE A 27 6.01 -1.16 13.45
CA PHE A 27 7.36 -0.73 13.10
C PHE A 27 7.51 0.80 13.17
N ALA A 28 6.51 1.54 12.67
CA ALA A 28 6.54 3.00 12.71
C ALA A 28 6.57 3.53 14.16
N MET A 29 5.79 2.94 15.06
CA MET A 29 5.80 3.29 16.49
C MET A 29 7.14 2.96 17.15
N LYS A 30 7.70 1.79 16.85
CA LYS A 30 8.95 1.34 17.46
C LYS A 30 10.15 2.23 17.10
N ASP A 31 10.22 2.64 15.84
CA ASP A 31 11.38 3.37 15.29
C ASP A 31 11.10 4.89 15.15
N GLU A 32 9.93 5.36 15.61
CA GLU A 32 9.44 6.74 15.44
C GLU A 32 9.41 7.20 13.97
N ALA A 33 9.14 6.24 13.07
CA ALA A 33 9.16 6.46 11.64
C ALA A 33 7.91 7.16 11.12
N THR A 34 8.04 7.88 10.02
CA THR A 34 6.90 8.37 9.24
C THR A 34 6.29 7.21 8.44
N LEU A 35 4.99 6.96 8.63
CA LEU A 35 4.24 5.96 7.89
C LEU A 35 3.56 6.58 6.66
N PHE A 36 4.00 6.16 5.48
CA PHE A 36 3.37 6.50 4.20
C PHE A 36 2.31 5.43 3.89
N LEU A 37 1.04 5.83 3.86
CA LEU A 37 -0.06 4.99 3.38
C LEU A 37 -0.29 5.33 1.90
N LEU A 38 -0.13 4.35 1.02
CA LEU A 38 -0.28 4.54 -0.42
C LEU A 38 -1.45 3.73 -0.97
N HIS A 39 -2.40 4.39 -1.60
CA HIS A 39 -3.37 3.72 -2.47
C HIS A 39 -3.12 4.08 -3.93
N VAL A 40 -3.03 3.08 -4.78
CA VAL A 40 -2.91 3.25 -6.22
C VAL A 40 -4.23 2.92 -6.89
N ILE A 41 -4.81 3.92 -7.55
CA ILE A 41 -6.00 3.73 -8.39
C ILE A 41 -5.52 3.12 -9.70
N ASP A 42 -5.86 1.85 -9.93
CA ASP A 42 -5.46 1.12 -11.13
C ASP A 42 -6.23 1.63 -12.34
N MET A 43 -5.54 2.36 -13.20
CA MET A 43 -6.13 2.99 -14.37
C MET A 43 -6.59 2.00 -15.45
N ARG A 44 -6.14 0.74 -15.40
CA ARG A 44 -6.56 -0.30 -16.35
C ARG A 44 -8.02 -0.71 -16.15
N THR A 45 -8.64 -0.31 -15.04
CA THR A 45 -10.05 -0.60 -14.73
C THR A 45 -11.03 0.44 -15.28
N PHE A 46 -10.52 1.54 -15.86
CA PHE A 46 -11.34 2.62 -16.44
C PHE A 46 -11.27 2.54 -17.97
N GLU A 47 -12.37 2.14 -18.61
CA GLU A 47 -12.52 2.12 -20.05
C GLU A 47 -12.73 3.52 -20.64
N ASP A 48 -12.32 3.70 -21.92
CA ASP A 48 -11.91 4.91 -22.63
C ASP A 48 -12.99 5.93 -23.06
N ASP A 49 -14.19 5.99 -22.48
CA ASP A 49 -15.32 6.70 -23.11
C ASP A 49 -15.74 8.04 -22.48
N LEU A 50 -14.91 8.72 -21.69
CA LEU A 50 -15.28 10.00 -21.09
C LEU A 50 -14.44 11.17 -21.62
N GLU A 51 -15.10 12.30 -21.95
CA GLU A 51 -14.43 13.54 -22.33
C GLU A 51 -13.38 13.98 -21.30
N ALA A 52 -12.21 14.39 -21.75
CA ALA A 52 -11.02 14.63 -20.93
C ALA A 52 -11.23 15.54 -19.71
N ILE A 53 -12.09 16.56 -19.81
CA ILE A 53 -12.40 17.49 -18.69
C ILE A 53 -13.24 16.80 -17.61
N ARG A 54 -14.23 16.01 -18.01
CA ARG A 54 -15.07 15.24 -17.08
C ARG A 54 -14.26 14.17 -16.36
N VAL A 55 -13.36 13.51 -17.08
CA VAL A 55 -12.44 12.51 -16.52
C VAL A 55 -11.55 13.13 -15.42
N LYS A 56 -11.03 14.34 -15.63
CA LYS A 56 -10.18 15.01 -14.64
C LYS A 56 -10.95 15.32 -13.35
N GLN A 57 -12.16 15.87 -13.44
CA GLN A 57 -12.99 16.20 -12.28
C GLN A 57 -13.38 14.95 -11.47
N ILE A 58 -13.75 13.87 -12.17
CA ILE A 58 -14.06 12.57 -11.54
C ILE A 58 -12.82 11.99 -10.86
N LYS A 59 -11.65 12.05 -11.49
CA LYS A 59 -10.38 11.57 -10.92
C LYS A 59 -10.00 12.32 -9.66
N ASP A 60 -10.17 13.65 -9.63
CA ASP A 60 -9.86 14.47 -8.47
C ASP A 60 -10.79 14.14 -7.29
N GLU A 61 -12.08 13.95 -7.55
CA GLU A 61 -13.05 13.57 -6.52
C GLU A 61 -12.78 12.15 -5.97
N ILE A 62 -12.52 11.18 -6.83
CA ILE A 62 -12.14 9.81 -6.44
C ILE A 62 -10.86 9.82 -5.60
N THR A 63 -9.86 10.59 -6.00
CA THR A 63 -8.60 10.73 -5.27
C THR A 63 -8.84 11.27 -3.86
N LYS A 64 -9.68 12.30 -3.72
CA LYS A 64 -10.03 12.89 -2.43
C LYS A 64 -10.77 11.91 -1.52
N GLN A 65 -11.74 11.17 -2.07
CA GLN A 65 -12.49 10.15 -1.33
C GLN A 65 -11.57 9.01 -0.86
N HIS A 66 -10.67 8.54 -1.70
CA HIS A 66 -9.72 7.49 -1.34
C HIS A 66 -8.70 7.98 -0.30
N LYS A 67 -8.28 9.24 -0.33
CA LYS A 67 -7.41 9.81 0.70
C LYS A 67 -8.09 9.85 2.07
N SER A 68 -9.34 10.27 2.13
CA SER A 68 -10.14 10.22 3.36
C SER A 68 -10.26 8.78 3.88
N ARG A 69 -10.60 7.84 3.00
CA ARG A 69 -10.70 6.42 3.33
C ARG A 69 -9.40 5.83 3.86
N LEU A 70 -8.23 6.22 3.32
CA LEU A 70 -6.93 5.78 3.84
C LEU A 70 -6.72 6.22 5.29
N LEU A 71 -7.08 7.45 5.62
CA LEU A 71 -6.94 7.97 6.98
C LEU A 71 -7.88 7.28 7.96
N ASP A 72 -9.04 6.81 7.51
CA ASP A 72 -10.00 6.06 8.32
C ASP A 72 -9.52 4.64 8.68
N TYR A 73 -8.53 4.12 7.94
CA TYR A 73 -7.88 2.86 8.28
C TYR A 73 -7.09 2.92 9.59
N VAL A 74 -6.71 4.12 10.02
CA VAL A 74 -5.90 4.33 11.22
C VAL A 74 -6.77 4.99 12.28
N THR A 75 -6.88 4.36 13.44
CA THR A 75 -7.63 4.93 14.56
C THR A 75 -7.06 6.27 14.99
N LYS A 76 -7.89 7.10 15.61
CA LYS A 76 -7.46 8.43 16.05
C LYS A 76 -6.27 8.36 17.02
N GLU A 77 -6.27 7.36 17.89
CA GLU A 77 -5.19 7.14 18.85
C GLU A 77 -3.87 6.84 18.15
N ILE A 78 -3.90 5.93 17.17
CA ILE A 78 -2.69 5.57 16.40
C ILE A 78 -2.17 6.78 15.62
N ARG A 79 -3.05 7.58 15.03
CA ARG A 79 -2.64 8.79 14.29
C ARG A 79 -1.96 9.84 15.15
N ASN A 80 -2.29 9.90 16.44
CA ASN A 80 -1.65 10.82 17.38
C ASN A 80 -0.24 10.35 17.78
N ASP A 81 0.03 9.06 17.71
CA ASP A 81 1.29 8.46 18.16
C ASP A 81 2.36 8.40 17.07
N ILE A 82 1.97 8.46 15.80
CA ILE A 82 2.89 8.38 14.66
C ILE A 82 2.56 9.43 13.59
N LYS A 83 3.59 9.87 12.87
CA LYS A 83 3.41 10.72 11.70
C LYS A 83 2.93 9.88 10.51
N ILE A 84 1.77 10.24 9.94
CA ILE A 84 1.16 9.55 8.80
C ILE A 84 1.07 10.49 7.60
N GLU A 85 1.51 10.02 6.45
CA GLU A 85 1.31 10.66 5.15
C GLU A 85 0.45 9.77 4.25
N ALA A 86 -0.73 10.24 3.88
CA ALA A 86 -1.65 9.53 2.99
C ALA A 86 -1.44 9.99 1.54
N LEU A 87 -1.10 9.06 0.67
CA LEU A 87 -0.85 9.28 -0.74
C LEU A 87 -1.87 8.48 -1.57
N VAL A 88 -2.50 9.14 -2.53
CA VAL A 88 -3.34 8.49 -3.54
C VAL A 88 -2.82 8.90 -4.91
N VAL A 89 -2.45 7.93 -5.71
CA VAL A 89 -1.93 8.11 -7.07
C VAL A 89 -2.70 7.25 -8.06
N GLN A 90 -2.60 7.58 -9.32
CA GLN A 90 -3.21 6.83 -10.41
C GLN A 90 -2.11 6.20 -11.25
N GLY A 91 -2.25 4.91 -11.58
CA GLY A 91 -1.25 4.24 -12.40
C GLY A 91 -1.30 2.71 -12.27
N ILE A 92 -0.19 2.10 -12.59
CA ILE A 92 0.00 0.65 -12.43
C ILE A 92 0.56 0.38 -11.02
N PRO A 93 -0.12 -0.39 -10.17
CA PRO A 93 0.20 -0.49 -8.74
C PRO A 93 1.68 -0.74 -8.43
N PHE A 94 2.31 -1.75 -9.03
CA PHE A 94 3.71 -2.05 -8.69
C PHE A 94 4.69 -0.96 -9.16
N VAL A 95 4.38 -0.27 -10.27
CA VAL A 95 5.21 0.84 -10.80
C VAL A 95 5.16 2.01 -9.83
N GLU A 96 3.96 2.43 -9.45
CA GLU A 96 3.76 3.56 -8.54
C GLU A 96 4.37 3.30 -7.15
N ILE A 97 4.25 2.08 -6.63
CA ILE A 97 4.87 1.70 -5.36
C ILE A 97 6.39 1.87 -5.43
N ILE A 98 7.02 1.41 -6.51
CA ILE A 98 8.47 1.51 -6.68
C ILE A 98 8.90 2.97 -6.86
N ASP A 99 8.19 3.75 -7.66
CA ASP A 99 8.51 5.15 -7.93
C ASP A 99 8.35 6.02 -6.67
N ILE A 100 7.27 5.84 -5.92
CA ILE A 100 7.05 6.50 -4.63
C ILE A 100 8.15 6.12 -3.64
N SER A 101 8.57 4.86 -3.62
CA SER A 101 9.65 4.40 -2.73
C SER A 101 10.97 5.09 -3.03
N LYS A 102 11.32 5.24 -4.29
CA LYS A 102 12.52 5.96 -4.72
C LYS A 102 12.43 7.45 -4.42
N LYS A 103 11.33 8.09 -4.81
CA LYS A 103 11.11 9.53 -4.66
C LYS A 103 11.16 9.98 -3.21
N ASN A 104 10.57 9.21 -2.31
CA ASN A 104 10.50 9.55 -0.89
C ASN A 104 11.65 8.96 -0.06
N LYS A 105 12.55 8.19 -0.68
CA LYS A 105 13.66 7.50 0.01
C LYS A 105 13.12 6.63 1.15
N ILE A 106 12.22 5.72 0.81
CA ILE A 106 11.60 4.79 1.75
C ILE A 106 12.63 3.76 2.22
N ASP A 107 12.68 3.51 3.52
CA ASP A 107 13.61 2.56 4.14
C ASP A 107 13.09 1.13 4.13
N MET A 108 11.75 0.96 4.18
CA MET A 108 11.10 -0.35 4.13
C MET A 108 9.70 -0.25 3.55
N ILE A 109 9.34 -1.22 2.73
CA ILE A 109 7.95 -1.44 2.28
C ILE A 109 7.35 -2.57 3.12
N VAL A 110 6.14 -2.36 3.65
CA VAL A 110 5.34 -3.39 4.32
C VAL A 110 4.07 -3.62 3.52
N MET A 111 3.91 -4.79 2.91
CA MET A 111 2.77 -5.07 2.05
C MET A 111 2.22 -6.48 2.23
N GLY A 112 0.97 -6.68 1.86
CA GLY A 112 0.34 -7.99 1.89
C GLY A 112 0.87 -8.92 0.79
N SER A 113 0.86 -10.21 1.06
CA SER A 113 1.25 -11.24 0.08
C SER A 113 0.27 -11.34 -1.10
N HIS A 114 -0.99 -10.92 -0.91
CA HIS A 114 -2.07 -10.94 -1.89
C HIS A 114 -2.87 -9.65 -1.82
N GLY A 115 -3.46 -9.25 -2.96
CA GLY A 115 -4.40 -8.15 -3.05
C GLY A 115 -5.85 -8.63 -3.12
N ARG A 116 -6.69 -7.83 -3.77
CA ARG A 116 -8.15 -8.05 -3.90
C ARG A 116 -8.55 -9.41 -4.48
N THR A 117 -7.74 -10.00 -5.35
CA THR A 117 -8.09 -11.24 -6.05
C THR A 117 -7.97 -12.48 -5.18
N GLY A 118 -7.21 -12.45 -4.09
CA GLY A 118 -7.16 -13.48 -3.05
C GLY A 118 -7.05 -14.94 -3.51
N ILE A 119 -6.47 -15.21 -4.70
CA ILE A 119 -6.44 -16.54 -5.31
C ILE A 119 -5.61 -17.49 -4.42
N ALA A 120 -6.27 -18.53 -3.91
CA ALA A 120 -5.74 -19.43 -2.88
C ALA A 120 -4.52 -20.26 -3.30
N HIS A 121 -4.28 -20.40 -4.59
CA HIS A 121 -3.22 -21.26 -5.15
C HIS A 121 -1.94 -20.51 -5.53
N ILE A 122 -1.91 -19.20 -5.42
CA ILE A 122 -0.74 -18.39 -5.76
C ILE A 122 0.04 -18.09 -4.48
N MET A 123 1.31 -18.50 -4.43
CA MET A 123 2.18 -18.28 -3.27
C MET A 123 2.43 -16.82 -2.99
N LEU A 124 2.46 -15.97 -4.01
CA LEU A 124 2.66 -14.53 -3.92
C LEU A 124 1.85 -13.82 -5.02
N GLY A 125 1.15 -12.74 -4.67
CA GLY A 125 0.39 -11.92 -5.61
C GLY A 125 1.31 -11.21 -6.62
N SER A 126 0.78 -10.93 -7.81
CA SER A 126 1.56 -10.34 -8.92
C SER A 126 2.18 -8.99 -8.59
N VAL A 127 1.50 -8.15 -7.81
CA VAL A 127 2.04 -6.86 -7.36
C VAL A 127 3.15 -7.07 -6.34
N ALA A 128 2.91 -7.91 -5.32
CA ALA A 128 3.89 -8.22 -4.29
C ALA A 128 5.17 -8.84 -4.86
N GLU A 129 5.05 -9.76 -5.81
CA GLU A 129 6.20 -10.36 -6.49
C GLU A 129 7.05 -9.32 -7.23
N LYS A 130 6.42 -8.46 -8.03
CA LYS A 130 7.11 -7.43 -8.80
C LYS A 130 7.76 -6.38 -7.89
N VAL A 131 7.10 -5.98 -6.81
CA VAL A 131 7.66 -5.07 -5.82
C VAL A 131 8.85 -5.70 -5.12
N ALA A 132 8.73 -6.95 -4.63
CA ALA A 132 9.82 -7.65 -3.97
C ALA A 132 11.08 -7.76 -4.84
N ARG A 133 10.91 -7.95 -6.16
CA ARG A 133 12.03 -8.05 -7.11
C ARG A 133 12.68 -6.70 -7.45
N LYS A 134 11.93 -5.60 -7.45
CA LYS A 134 12.35 -4.33 -8.06
C LYS A 134 12.43 -3.16 -7.07
N ALA A 135 11.99 -3.33 -5.84
CA ALA A 135 12.02 -2.27 -4.84
C ALA A 135 13.46 -1.83 -4.53
N PRO A 136 13.68 -0.52 -4.27
CA PRO A 136 14.99 0.00 -3.92
C PRO A 136 15.38 -0.26 -2.46
N CYS A 137 14.48 -0.83 -1.65
CA CYS A 137 14.61 -1.05 -0.22
C CYS A 137 14.06 -2.43 0.17
N PRO A 138 14.33 -2.91 1.39
CA PRO A 138 13.72 -4.13 1.92
C PRO A 138 12.19 -4.12 1.84
N VAL A 139 11.62 -5.28 1.55
CA VAL A 139 10.16 -5.48 1.46
C VAL A 139 9.75 -6.57 2.44
N LEU A 140 8.93 -6.19 3.41
CA LEU A 140 8.28 -7.14 4.32
C LEU A 140 6.95 -7.58 3.73
N ILE A 141 6.84 -8.86 3.44
CA ILE A 141 5.61 -9.46 2.94
C ILE A 141 4.83 -10.07 4.11
N VAL A 142 3.67 -9.49 4.40
CA VAL A 142 2.76 -9.98 5.45
C VAL A 142 1.84 -11.04 4.87
N LYS A 143 1.93 -12.24 5.41
CA LYS A 143 1.06 -13.36 5.05
C LYS A 143 -0.28 -13.24 5.76
N GLN A 144 -1.32 -13.77 5.12
CA GLN A 144 -2.64 -13.80 5.73
C GLN A 144 -2.71 -14.80 6.88
N PRO A 145 -3.35 -14.45 8.01
CA PRO A 145 -3.63 -15.42 9.07
C PRO A 145 -4.45 -16.60 8.54
N GLY A 146 -4.10 -17.82 8.95
CA GLY A 146 -4.89 -19.03 8.69
C GLY A 146 -4.66 -19.74 7.35
N ARG A 147 -3.80 -19.25 6.47
CA ARG A 147 -3.39 -20.02 5.30
C ARG A 147 -2.31 -21.03 5.68
N LYS A 148 -2.68 -22.31 5.70
CA LYS A 148 -1.71 -23.42 5.75
C LYS A 148 -1.01 -23.45 4.39
N PHE A 149 0.29 -23.16 4.38
CA PHE A 149 1.10 -23.47 3.20
C PHE A 149 1.26 -24.98 3.13
N ALA A 150 0.73 -25.59 2.08
CA ALA A 150 1.17 -26.95 1.74
C ALA A 150 2.64 -26.84 1.30
N ILE A 151 3.52 -27.44 2.06
CA ILE A 151 4.90 -27.67 1.65
C ILE A 151 4.81 -28.73 0.56
N PRO A 152 5.37 -28.51 -0.63
CA PRO A 152 5.38 -29.53 -1.68
C PRO A 152 6.14 -30.77 -1.25
#